data_f3b55cc24c04d3b35b832c9e912e9744
#
_entry.id   f3b55cc24c04d3b35b832c9e912e9744
#
_cell.length_a   1.000
_cell.length_b   1.000
_cell.length_c   1.000
_cell.angle_alpha   90.00
_cell.angle_beta   90.00
_cell.angle_gamma   90.00
#
_symmetry.space_group_name_H-M   'P 1'
#
loop_
_entity.id
_entity.type
_entity.pdbx_description
1 polymer ?
#
loop_
_entity_poly.entity_id
_entity_poly.type
_entity_poly.pdbx_seq_one_letter_code
_entity_poly.pdbx_strand_id
1 'polypeptide(L)'
;MKKYAPTGNEMVSLPTINENNGNIESISFLSMNQKGMIELKGQESSLFEPYISLELDNPTFKRENYWIPVREAKNVDFTYKCTYLTPIKERGFILHYELTANKDLSFTWGLKGQLAHILHSVNEVKEFEGNLHCYESVWNDSIVIDYMIGSPLFSLAPMTSSKTRTTYKLENNIVNYDISQEVKINKGETKSLDIFWGLGFEEVASATSAKEMLRRTYEYEYEKTTKYLKDRIKDLGNDVYNKIYNTNLFFCLFYSTGITYDTEELICATSRSSRYYVSAAYWDRDTMLWSFPTVLDTDIRLAKNILEYIYTRQSKNIGVHSRYIDGTVLEPGFELDELVAPIIALNNYYIKTKDNEFINERFVTKTIENILEQLKEIKHPQIDLYETFLQPTDDERVYQYITYDNMLVYLAFNALANLYPDKYSDLTLEAEKVKKAVMDNCVFENNNGKYFGWSVDLKGNHDIYDEPPGSLQLLAYYGFVEKDNEIWNNTVNMIRSKDYKYSFYGCNISEIGCPHAPHPWILSLCNSMLAGFKDNALEELKYLKMDNGIACESVDENTGESTTGDAFATCAGFLCHAMLIAIRGDDNE
;
A
#
# COMPACT_ATOMS: atom_id res chain seq x y z
N MET A 1 21.19 2.07 8.32
CA MET A 1 19.79 2.53 8.18
C MET A 1 18.92 1.74 9.14
N LYS A 2 17.87 2.34 9.75
CA LYS A 2 16.90 1.59 10.56
C LYS A 2 16.12 0.64 9.64
N LYS A 3 15.90 -0.60 10.08
CA LYS A 3 15.05 -1.57 9.38
C LYS A 3 13.76 -1.71 10.14
N TYR A 4 12.65 -1.64 9.42
CA TYR A 4 11.33 -1.79 10.00
C TYR A 4 10.64 -3.06 9.49
N ALA A 5 9.90 -3.70 10.39
CA ALA A 5 9.03 -4.84 10.09
C ALA A 5 7.57 -4.43 10.28
N PRO A 6 6.95 -3.75 9.28
CA PRO A 6 5.56 -3.34 9.42
C PRO A 6 4.62 -4.53 9.56
N THR A 7 3.53 -4.31 10.30
CA THR A 7 2.35 -5.16 10.35
C THR A 7 1.10 -4.32 10.50
N GLY A 8 -0.07 -4.90 10.36
CA GLY A 8 -1.33 -4.19 10.46
C GLY A 8 -2.51 -5.09 10.11
N ASN A 9 -3.68 -4.59 10.37
CA ASN A 9 -4.95 -5.13 9.93
C ASN A 9 -5.78 -4.02 9.27
N GLU A 10 -7.04 -4.27 9.01
CA GLU A 10 -7.95 -3.31 8.35
C GLU A 10 -8.13 -2.01 9.17
N MET A 11 -7.96 -2.06 10.50
CA MET A 11 -8.26 -0.96 11.43
C MET A 11 -6.99 -0.23 11.90
N VAL A 12 -5.93 -0.95 12.25
CA VAL A 12 -4.72 -0.41 12.89
C VAL A 12 -3.48 -0.84 12.12
N SER A 13 -2.56 0.09 11.92
CA SER A 13 -1.25 -0.16 11.31
C SER A 13 -0.13 0.10 12.30
N LEU A 14 0.86 -0.78 12.32
CA LEU A 14 2.12 -0.66 13.05
C LEU A 14 3.26 -0.52 12.00
N PRO A 15 3.44 0.67 11.41
CA PRO A 15 4.34 0.84 10.27
C PRO A 15 5.83 0.79 10.64
N THR A 16 6.17 1.03 11.90
CA THR A 16 7.54 1.26 12.36
C THR A 16 7.93 0.38 13.55
N ILE A 17 7.84 -0.95 13.39
CA ILE A 17 8.44 -1.88 14.34
C ILE A 17 9.93 -1.98 14.00
N ASN A 18 10.79 -1.46 14.86
CA ASN A 18 12.24 -1.39 14.65
C ASN A 18 12.89 -2.76 14.93
N GLU A 19 13.50 -3.38 13.92
CA GLU A 19 14.11 -4.71 14.06
C GLU A 19 15.31 -4.75 15.02
N ASN A 20 16.00 -3.62 15.23
CA ASN A 20 17.17 -3.58 16.09
C ASN A 20 16.82 -3.78 17.57
N ASN A 21 15.74 -3.16 18.04
CA ASN A 21 15.37 -3.16 19.46
C ASN A 21 13.97 -3.74 19.75
N GLY A 22 13.13 -3.92 18.74
CA GLY A 22 11.76 -4.40 18.87
C GLY A 22 10.76 -3.32 19.26
N ASN A 23 11.16 -2.05 19.30
CA ASN A 23 10.27 -0.97 19.65
C ASN A 23 9.29 -0.67 18.53
N ILE A 24 8.06 -0.32 18.87
CA ILE A 24 7.05 0.25 17.98
C ILE A 24 7.18 1.76 18.09
N GLU A 25 7.75 2.41 17.07
CA GLU A 25 8.00 3.85 17.11
C GLU A 25 6.72 4.65 16.86
N SER A 26 5.80 4.11 16.01
CA SER A 26 4.47 4.71 15.78
C SER A 26 3.40 3.67 15.50
N ILE A 27 2.14 4.06 15.72
CA ILE A 27 0.95 3.38 15.20
C ILE A 27 0.12 4.38 14.41
N SER A 28 -0.70 3.88 13.48
CA SER A 28 -1.62 4.72 12.73
C SER A 28 -2.97 4.05 12.51
N PHE A 29 -3.99 4.88 12.34
CA PHE A 29 -5.35 4.48 12.01
C PHE A 29 -6.04 5.58 11.18
N LEU A 30 -7.11 5.23 10.49
CA LEU A 30 -7.80 6.12 9.56
C LEU A 30 -9.03 6.74 10.20
N SER A 31 -9.24 8.04 9.92
CA SER A 31 -10.43 8.78 10.32
C SER A 31 -11.07 9.46 9.11
N MET A 32 -12.34 9.18 8.87
CA MET A 32 -13.11 9.86 7.84
C MET A 32 -13.33 11.33 8.18
N ASN A 33 -13.63 11.63 9.46
CA ASN A 33 -13.84 12.99 9.93
C ASN A 33 -12.60 13.88 9.82
N GLN A 34 -11.41 13.27 9.96
CA GLN A 34 -10.12 13.95 9.77
C GLN A 34 -9.60 13.82 8.32
N LYS A 35 -10.34 13.16 7.44
CA LYS A 35 -10.04 12.96 6.02
C LYS A 35 -8.72 12.25 5.74
N GLY A 36 -8.21 11.46 6.67
CA GLY A 36 -6.92 10.80 6.49
C GLY A 36 -6.46 9.99 7.68
N MET A 37 -5.16 9.90 7.82
CA MET A 37 -4.48 9.08 8.81
C MET A 37 -4.10 9.88 10.05
N ILE A 38 -4.41 9.31 11.22
CA ILE A 38 -3.90 9.77 12.52
C ILE A 38 -2.72 8.88 12.88
N GLU A 39 -1.58 9.49 13.17
CA GLU A 39 -0.38 8.79 13.59
C GLU A 39 0.01 9.22 15.02
N LEU A 40 0.36 8.24 15.85
CA LEU A 40 0.76 8.43 17.24
C LEU A 40 2.24 8.10 17.39
N LYS A 41 3.00 9.00 18.02
CA LYS A 41 4.45 8.86 18.26
C LYS A 41 4.88 9.32 19.66
N GLY A 42 6.01 8.77 20.12
CA GLY A 42 6.78 9.35 21.20
C GLY A 42 7.69 10.50 20.72
N GLN A 43 8.34 11.17 21.64
CA GLN A 43 9.31 12.25 21.37
C GLN A 43 10.74 11.82 21.64
N GLU A 44 11.06 11.49 22.90
CA GLU A 44 12.38 11.04 23.34
C GLU A 44 12.50 9.52 23.39
N SER A 45 11.38 8.84 23.59
CA SER A 45 11.22 7.38 23.63
C SER A 45 10.24 6.92 22.58
N SER A 46 10.27 5.63 22.25
CA SER A 46 9.28 5.04 21.34
C SER A 46 7.89 5.03 21.95
N LEU A 47 6.85 4.96 21.10
CA LEU A 47 5.47 4.86 21.55
C LEU A 47 5.25 3.62 22.42
N PHE A 48 5.82 2.48 21.99
CA PHE A 48 5.79 1.22 22.75
C PHE A 48 7.18 0.56 22.70
N GLU A 49 7.71 0.26 23.89
CA GLU A 49 9.03 -0.37 24.06
C GLU A 49 8.87 -1.70 24.83
N PRO A 50 8.67 -2.81 24.11
CA PRO A 50 8.68 -4.14 24.71
C PRO A 50 10.03 -4.44 25.35
N TYR A 51 10.06 -4.86 26.61
CA TYR A 51 11.30 -5.11 27.32
C TYR A 51 11.27 -6.37 28.19
N ILE A 52 12.47 -6.88 28.45
CA ILE A 52 12.76 -7.89 29.46
C ILE A 52 14.08 -7.51 30.15
N SER A 53 14.18 -7.73 31.47
CA SER A 53 15.38 -7.37 32.24
C SER A 53 16.56 -8.35 32.05
N LEU A 54 16.35 -9.45 31.30
CA LEU A 54 17.42 -10.37 30.91
C LEU A 54 18.14 -9.85 29.65
N GLU A 55 19.44 -10.10 29.57
CA GLU A 55 20.20 -9.77 28.37
C GLU A 55 19.81 -10.73 27.21
N LEU A 56 19.45 -10.16 26.07
CA LEU A 56 19.09 -10.91 24.89
C LEU A 56 20.31 -11.01 23.95
N ASP A 57 20.89 -12.20 23.85
CA ASP A 57 22.01 -12.48 22.97
C ASP A 57 21.55 -12.50 21.51
N ASN A 58 22.05 -11.57 20.68
CA ASN A 58 21.83 -11.51 19.24
C ASN A 58 20.35 -11.77 18.84
N PRO A 59 19.40 -10.96 19.32
CA PRO A 59 18.00 -11.15 18.97
C PRO A 59 17.79 -11.05 17.47
N THR A 60 16.94 -11.92 16.91
CA THR A 60 16.59 -11.96 15.49
C THR A 60 15.14 -11.59 15.28
N PHE A 61 14.86 -11.05 14.11
CA PHE A 61 13.50 -10.76 13.64
C PHE A 61 13.13 -11.68 12.47
N LYS A 62 11.90 -12.19 12.50
CA LYS A 62 11.28 -12.91 11.37
C LYS A 62 9.84 -12.46 11.19
N ARG A 63 9.24 -12.79 10.06
CA ARG A 63 7.79 -12.64 9.83
C ARG A 63 7.17 -14.03 9.71
N GLU A 64 6.35 -14.43 10.67
CA GLU A 64 5.54 -15.65 10.57
C GLU A 64 4.40 -15.41 9.56
N ASN A 65 4.15 -16.40 8.70
CA ASN A 65 3.20 -16.29 7.59
C ASN A 65 3.40 -15.01 6.73
N TYR A 66 4.66 -14.57 6.58
CA TYR A 66 5.09 -13.37 5.83
C TYR A 66 4.59 -12.02 6.38
N TRP A 67 3.79 -12.00 7.47
CA TRP A 67 3.15 -10.78 7.95
C TRP A 67 3.27 -10.51 9.44
N ILE A 68 3.28 -11.53 10.29
CA ILE A 68 3.33 -11.37 11.75
C ILE A 68 4.79 -11.25 12.21
N PRO A 69 5.25 -10.07 12.66
CA PRO A 69 6.61 -9.90 13.15
C PRO A 69 6.83 -10.65 14.46
N VAL A 70 7.97 -11.28 14.56
CA VAL A 70 8.39 -12.01 15.76
C VAL A 70 9.85 -11.68 16.04
N ARG A 71 10.12 -11.26 17.28
CA ARG A 71 11.47 -11.09 17.81
C ARG A 71 11.82 -12.28 18.71
N GLU A 72 12.93 -12.92 18.42
CA GLU A 72 13.37 -14.13 19.13
C GLU A 72 14.81 -13.97 19.62
N ALA A 73 15.10 -14.53 20.80
CA ALA A 73 16.46 -14.72 21.30
C ALA A 73 16.58 -16.07 21.97
N LYS A 74 17.73 -16.71 21.83
CA LYS A 74 18.02 -18.00 22.45
C LYS A 74 19.45 -18.03 22.94
N ASN A 75 19.63 -18.41 24.20
CA ASN A 75 20.93 -18.68 24.77
C ASN A 75 20.90 -19.97 25.63
N VAL A 76 21.95 -20.21 26.41
CA VAL A 76 22.03 -21.40 27.27
C VAL A 76 21.01 -21.41 28.41
N ASP A 77 20.56 -20.23 28.83
CA ASP A 77 19.72 -20.02 30.00
C ASP A 77 18.22 -20.01 29.71
N PHE A 78 17.84 -19.55 28.50
CA PHE A 78 16.44 -19.44 28.12
C PHE A 78 16.24 -19.32 26.60
N THR A 79 14.97 -19.49 26.17
CA THR A 79 14.48 -19.07 24.86
C THR A 79 13.39 -18.01 25.07
N TYR A 80 13.50 -16.89 24.38
CA TYR A 80 12.56 -15.76 24.44
C TYR A 80 11.93 -15.50 23.10
N LYS A 81 10.64 -15.18 23.10
CA LYS A 81 9.86 -14.79 21.93
C LYS A 81 8.95 -13.62 22.26
N CYS A 82 8.87 -12.63 21.36
CA CYS A 82 7.88 -11.56 21.40
C CYS A 82 7.20 -11.47 20.05
N THR A 83 5.88 -11.69 20.01
CA THR A 83 5.06 -11.65 18.80
C THR A 83 4.24 -10.36 18.77
N TYR A 84 4.23 -9.69 17.62
CA TYR A 84 3.48 -8.46 17.36
C TYR A 84 2.28 -8.82 16.50
N LEU A 85 1.11 -8.98 17.10
CA LEU A 85 -0.09 -9.42 16.41
C LEU A 85 -1.08 -8.27 16.27
N THR A 86 -1.51 -8.00 15.02
CA THR A 86 -2.66 -7.16 14.71
C THR A 86 -3.81 -8.09 14.28
N PRO A 87 -4.71 -8.46 15.18
CA PRO A 87 -5.74 -9.46 14.86
C PRO A 87 -6.71 -8.94 13.81
N ILE A 88 -7.06 -9.79 12.86
CA ILE A 88 -8.00 -9.44 11.77
C ILE A 88 -9.34 -8.97 12.32
N LYS A 89 -9.81 -7.81 11.83
CA LYS A 89 -11.08 -7.13 12.20
C LYS A 89 -11.14 -6.60 13.64
N GLU A 90 -10.02 -6.51 14.33
CA GLU A 90 -9.98 -5.96 15.69
C GLU A 90 -9.44 -4.52 15.69
N ARG A 91 -9.97 -3.71 16.60
CA ARG A 91 -9.51 -2.34 16.82
C ARG A 91 -8.40 -2.32 17.85
N GLY A 92 -7.24 -2.84 17.47
CA GLY A 92 -6.12 -2.91 18.38
C GLY A 92 -5.05 -3.90 17.93
N PHE A 93 -4.14 -4.19 18.85
CA PHE A 93 -3.05 -5.14 18.64
C PHE A 93 -2.68 -5.84 19.96
N ILE A 94 -1.93 -6.93 19.85
CA ILE A 94 -1.49 -7.76 20.96
C ILE A 94 0.03 -7.91 20.91
N LEU A 95 0.69 -7.69 22.05
CA LEU A 95 2.06 -8.11 22.29
C LEU A 95 2.04 -9.39 23.11
N HIS A 96 2.53 -10.47 22.54
CA HIS A 96 2.63 -11.77 23.21
C HIS A 96 4.09 -12.08 23.52
N TYR A 97 4.39 -12.19 24.82
CA TYR A 97 5.70 -12.59 25.32
C TYR A 97 5.66 -14.05 25.75
N GLU A 98 6.68 -14.80 25.38
CA GLU A 98 6.89 -16.17 25.82
C GLU A 98 8.35 -16.36 26.22
N LEU A 99 8.59 -17.00 27.35
CA LEU A 99 9.92 -17.40 27.78
C LEU A 99 9.90 -18.82 28.35
N THR A 100 10.79 -19.67 27.81
CA THR A 100 11.06 -21.01 28.30
C THR A 100 12.43 -21.02 28.98
N ALA A 101 12.47 -21.41 30.26
CA ALA A 101 13.67 -21.36 31.09
C ALA A 101 14.46 -22.69 31.05
N ASN A 102 15.76 -22.61 30.85
CA ASN A 102 16.69 -23.75 30.92
C ASN A 102 17.35 -23.89 32.31
N LYS A 103 17.18 -22.88 33.17
CA LYS A 103 17.54 -22.84 34.61
C LYS A 103 16.52 -22.02 35.36
N ASP A 104 16.57 -22.04 36.71
CA ASP A 104 15.73 -21.15 37.50
C ASP A 104 16.11 -19.70 37.28
N LEU A 105 15.11 -18.86 36.96
CA LEU A 105 15.29 -17.44 36.65
C LEU A 105 14.33 -16.56 37.42
N SER A 106 14.77 -15.34 37.70
CA SER A 106 13.91 -14.24 38.17
C SER A 106 14.19 -13.00 37.29
N PHE A 107 13.14 -12.42 36.73
CA PHE A 107 13.26 -11.29 35.82
C PHE A 107 11.99 -10.44 35.83
N THR A 108 12.06 -9.28 35.21
CA THR A 108 10.91 -8.42 34.91
C THR A 108 10.77 -8.31 33.42
N TRP A 109 9.56 -8.43 32.90
CA TRP A 109 9.20 -8.09 31.54
C TRP A 109 8.01 -7.15 31.51
N GLY A 110 7.76 -6.54 30.37
CA GLY A 110 6.65 -5.63 30.22
C GLY A 110 6.75 -4.74 29.00
N LEU A 111 5.99 -3.67 29.06
CA LEU A 111 5.90 -2.66 28.04
C LEU A 111 5.96 -1.29 28.68
N LYS A 112 6.92 -0.48 28.30
CA LYS A 112 6.96 0.94 28.62
C LYS A 112 6.83 1.77 27.36
N GLY A 113 6.56 3.04 27.47
CA GLY A 113 6.48 3.89 26.31
C GLY A 113 6.15 5.34 26.61
N GLN A 114 6.13 6.11 25.54
CA GLN A 114 5.82 7.53 25.59
C GLN A 114 4.86 7.90 24.46
N LEU A 115 3.78 8.58 24.77
CA LEU A 115 2.93 9.25 23.78
C LEU A 115 3.09 10.77 23.92
N ALA A 116 3.51 11.43 22.83
CA ALA A 116 3.79 12.86 22.82
C ALA A 116 3.18 13.55 21.60
N HIS A 117 3.31 12.97 20.40
CA HIS A 117 2.87 13.56 19.15
C HIS A 117 1.67 12.82 18.59
N ILE A 118 0.64 13.59 18.24
CA ILE A 118 -0.56 13.14 17.56
C ILE A 118 -0.64 13.89 16.24
N LEU A 119 -0.43 13.18 15.14
CA LEU A 119 -0.17 13.74 13.84
C LEU A 119 -1.30 13.41 12.87
N HIS A 120 -1.71 14.39 12.08
CA HIS A 120 -2.45 14.20 10.85
C HIS A 120 -1.45 13.97 9.73
N SER A 121 -1.41 12.76 9.17
CA SER A 121 -0.48 12.38 8.13
C SER A 121 -1.23 12.11 6.82
N VAL A 122 -1.29 13.15 5.97
CA VAL A 122 -1.78 13.06 4.59
C VAL A 122 -0.89 13.98 3.75
N ASN A 123 0.00 13.42 2.93
CA ASN A 123 1.09 14.13 2.27
C ASN A 123 1.95 14.89 3.30
N GLU A 124 1.52 16.08 3.69
CA GLU A 124 2.12 16.83 4.77
C GLU A 124 1.73 16.25 6.14
N VAL A 125 2.69 16.24 7.05
CA VAL A 125 2.47 15.85 8.45
C VAL A 125 2.22 17.11 9.26
N LYS A 126 1.06 17.16 9.95
CA LYS A 126 0.64 18.27 10.81
C LYS A 126 0.29 17.75 12.20
N GLU A 127 0.73 18.43 13.24
CA GLU A 127 0.37 18.08 14.61
C GLU A 127 -1.03 18.60 14.94
N PHE A 128 -1.84 17.76 15.62
CA PHE A 128 -3.12 18.20 16.16
C PHE A 128 -2.90 19.08 17.39
N GLU A 129 -3.65 20.16 17.48
CA GLU A 129 -3.70 21.01 18.67
C GLU A 129 -4.76 20.48 19.66
N GLY A 130 -4.32 19.73 20.64
CA GLY A 130 -5.21 19.10 21.61
C GLY A 130 -4.52 18.71 22.91
N ASN A 131 -5.23 18.00 23.78
CA ASN A 131 -4.75 17.64 25.11
C ASN A 131 -4.80 16.13 25.32
N LEU A 132 -3.69 15.59 25.81
CA LEU A 132 -3.61 14.23 26.34
C LEU A 132 -4.18 14.19 27.76
N HIS A 133 -4.92 13.15 28.05
CA HIS A 133 -5.38 12.75 29.37
C HIS A 133 -4.92 11.32 29.62
N CYS A 134 -4.47 11.04 30.84
CA CYS A 134 -4.10 9.69 31.27
C CYS A 134 -4.57 9.49 32.71
N TYR A 135 -5.31 8.42 32.93
CA TYR A 135 -5.93 8.12 34.24
C TYR A 135 -6.19 6.63 34.38
N GLU A 136 -6.39 6.16 35.63
CA GLU A 136 -6.81 4.79 35.90
C GLU A 136 -8.31 4.63 35.65
N SER A 137 -8.68 3.52 34.99
CA SER A 137 -10.07 3.19 34.68
C SER A 137 -10.48 1.83 35.24
N VAL A 138 -11.71 1.79 35.74
CA VAL A 138 -12.35 0.55 36.19
C VAL A 138 -12.79 -0.37 35.06
N TRP A 139 -12.83 0.13 33.83
CA TRP A 139 -13.25 -0.64 32.65
C TRP A 139 -12.20 -1.67 32.22
N ASN A 140 -10.94 -1.33 32.36
CA ASN A 140 -9.80 -2.17 31.98
C ASN A 140 -8.85 -2.52 33.13
N ASP A 141 -9.14 -2.07 34.37
CA ASP A 141 -8.28 -2.23 35.56
C ASP A 141 -6.81 -1.80 35.28
N SER A 142 -6.65 -0.73 34.52
CA SER A 142 -5.36 -0.17 34.07
C SER A 142 -5.53 1.29 33.69
N ILE A 143 -4.55 1.86 32.98
CA ILE A 143 -4.61 3.21 32.43
C ILE A 143 -5.48 3.29 31.18
N VAL A 144 -6.03 4.48 30.94
CA VAL A 144 -6.59 4.92 29.68
C VAL A 144 -5.87 6.18 29.26
N ILE A 145 -5.56 6.28 27.95
CA ILE A 145 -4.93 7.45 27.35
C ILE A 145 -5.90 8.01 26.30
N ASP A 146 -6.48 9.18 26.59
CA ASP A 146 -7.41 9.89 25.71
C ASP A 146 -6.73 11.11 25.10
N TYR A 147 -7.12 11.45 23.88
CA TYR A 147 -6.75 12.72 23.26
C TYR A 147 -8.00 13.50 22.81
N MET A 148 -8.01 14.79 23.15
CA MET A 148 -9.15 15.67 22.96
C MET A 148 -8.75 16.89 22.13
N ILE A 149 -9.52 17.17 21.06
CA ILE A 149 -9.43 18.39 20.22
C ILE A 149 -10.74 19.18 20.30
N GLY A 150 -11.20 19.47 21.54
CA GLY A 150 -12.55 19.99 21.79
C GLY A 150 -13.61 18.88 21.95
N SER A 151 -13.47 17.78 21.22
CA SER A 151 -14.18 16.51 21.35
C SER A 151 -13.18 15.36 21.41
N PRO A 152 -13.57 14.14 21.86
CA PRO A 152 -12.67 12.99 21.79
C PRO A 152 -12.20 12.73 20.36
N LEU A 153 -10.86 12.59 20.18
CA LEU A 153 -10.28 12.15 18.91
C LEU A 153 -10.01 10.65 18.93
N PHE A 154 -9.39 10.15 19.99
CA PHE A 154 -9.18 8.71 20.19
C PHE A 154 -8.95 8.41 21.67
N SER A 155 -9.07 7.13 21.99
CA SER A 155 -8.71 6.54 23.27
C SER A 155 -7.92 5.25 23.05
N LEU A 156 -6.90 5.02 23.88
CA LEU A 156 -6.12 3.79 23.96
C LEU A 156 -6.22 3.19 25.36
N ALA A 157 -6.49 1.89 25.45
CA ALA A 157 -6.61 1.18 26.73
C ALA A 157 -5.91 -0.18 26.64
N PRO A 158 -4.93 -0.47 27.53
CA PRO A 158 -4.32 -1.79 27.64
C PRO A 158 -5.11 -2.70 28.58
N MET A 159 -5.07 -4.02 28.31
CA MET A 159 -5.41 -5.09 29.25
C MET A 159 -4.34 -6.17 29.20
N THR A 160 -4.17 -6.93 30.28
CA THR A 160 -3.14 -7.97 30.38
C THR A 160 -3.73 -9.32 30.77
N SER A 161 -3.15 -10.41 30.22
CA SER A 161 -3.59 -11.80 30.50
C SER A 161 -3.31 -12.26 31.94
N SER A 162 -2.46 -11.54 32.65
CA SER A 162 -2.09 -11.82 34.05
C SER A 162 -1.82 -10.52 34.79
N LYS A 163 -1.78 -10.59 36.13
CA LYS A 163 -1.61 -9.39 36.96
C LYS A 163 -0.27 -8.70 36.69
N THR A 164 -0.35 -7.41 36.38
CA THR A 164 0.78 -6.51 36.14
C THR A 164 0.73 -5.32 37.11
N ARG A 165 1.82 -4.60 37.21
CA ARG A 165 1.88 -3.28 37.83
C ARG A 165 1.92 -2.24 36.73
N THR A 166 1.00 -1.28 36.77
CA THR A 166 0.99 -0.14 35.84
C THR A 166 1.36 1.15 36.58
N THR A 167 2.23 1.94 36.00
CA THR A 167 2.59 3.30 36.46
C THR A 167 2.54 4.24 35.25
N TYR A 168 2.18 5.50 35.49
CA TYR A 168 2.15 6.52 34.45
C TYR A 168 2.46 7.90 35.01
N LYS A 169 2.85 8.80 34.12
CA LYS A 169 3.07 10.21 34.41
C LYS A 169 2.64 11.04 33.21
N LEU A 170 1.79 12.02 33.42
CA LEU A 170 1.39 13.02 32.43
C LEU A 170 2.02 14.36 32.81
N GLU A 171 2.93 14.88 32.01
CA GLU A 171 3.57 16.18 32.18
C GLU A 171 3.78 16.83 30.82
N ASN A 172 3.53 18.14 30.71
CA ASN A 172 3.72 18.91 29.48
C ASN A 172 3.04 18.31 28.23
N ASN A 173 1.85 17.74 28.41
CA ASN A 173 1.10 17.04 27.36
C ASN A 173 1.82 15.80 26.80
N ILE A 174 2.65 15.16 27.62
CA ILE A 174 3.39 13.93 27.31
C ILE A 174 3.02 12.86 28.33
N VAL A 175 2.57 11.70 27.88
CA VAL A 175 2.29 10.54 28.72
C VAL A 175 3.48 9.58 28.66
N ASN A 176 4.10 9.31 29.81
CA ASN A 176 5.03 8.20 29.98
C ASN A 176 4.35 7.12 30.83
N TYR A 177 4.52 5.85 30.45
CA TYR A 177 3.89 4.73 31.15
C TYR A 177 4.82 3.50 31.18
N ASP A 178 4.56 2.62 32.17
CA ASP A 178 5.20 1.32 32.32
C ASP A 178 4.18 0.30 32.81
N ILE A 179 4.05 -0.82 32.10
CA ILE A 179 3.23 -1.98 32.47
C ILE A 179 4.19 -3.15 32.64
N SER A 180 4.38 -3.61 33.87
CA SER A 180 5.43 -4.57 34.20
C SER A 180 4.94 -5.74 35.03
N GLN A 181 5.64 -6.86 34.91
CA GLN A 181 5.42 -8.07 35.73
C GLN A 181 6.75 -8.64 36.18
N GLU A 182 6.87 -8.87 37.48
CA GLU A 182 7.97 -9.66 38.08
C GLU A 182 7.65 -11.15 37.94
N VAL A 183 8.59 -11.90 37.38
CA VAL A 183 8.43 -13.33 37.10
C VAL A 183 9.50 -14.15 37.82
N LYS A 184 9.05 -15.24 38.43
CA LYS A 184 9.92 -16.34 38.86
C LYS A 184 9.52 -17.58 38.09
N ILE A 185 10.49 -18.26 37.51
CA ILE A 185 10.27 -19.43 36.65
C ILE A 185 11.32 -20.48 36.97
N ASN A 186 10.88 -21.73 37.09
CA ASN A 186 11.79 -22.86 37.35
C ASN A 186 12.31 -23.43 36.02
N LYS A 187 13.43 -24.12 36.10
CA LYS A 187 13.99 -24.83 34.97
C LYS A 187 12.95 -25.75 34.29
N GLY A 188 12.82 -25.62 32.98
CA GLY A 188 11.92 -26.41 32.11
C GLY A 188 10.49 -25.84 32.04
N GLU A 189 10.16 -24.79 32.79
CA GLU A 189 8.87 -24.12 32.65
C GLU A 189 8.84 -23.12 31.53
N THR A 190 7.63 -22.86 30.99
CA THR A 190 7.32 -21.76 30.07
C THR A 190 6.33 -20.81 30.72
N LYS A 191 6.57 -19.53 30.61
CA LYS A 191 5.65 -18.44 31.00
C LYS A 191 5.32 -17.56 29.83
N SER A 192 4.11 -17.00 29.83
CA SER A 192 3.66 -16.02 28.85
C SER A 192 3.03 -14.79 29.51
N LEU A 193 3.06 -13.68 28.80
CA LEU A 193 2.34 -12.45 29.12
C LEU A 193 1.79 -11.88 27.83
N ASP A 194 0.48 -11.60 27.81
CA ASP A 194 -0.16 -10.89 26.70
C ASP A 194 -0.57 -9.49 27.17
N ILE A 195 -0.27 -8.51 26.31
CA ILE A 195 -0.72 -7.12 26.49
C ILE A 195 -1.58 -6.77 25.29
N PHE A 196 -2.88 -6.56 25.52
CA PHE A 196 -3.90 -6.23 24.53
C PHE A 196 -4.13 -4.73 24.55
N TRP A 197 -3.82 -4.05 23.44
CA TRP A 197 -4.11 -2.63 23.29
C TRP A 197 -5.37 -2.45 22.44
N GLY A 198 -6.40 -1.86 23.04
CA GLY A 198 -7.62 -1.48 22.34
C GLY A 198 -7.58 -0.03 21.92
N LEU A 199 -8.10 0.24 20.72
CA LEU A 199 -8.35 1.56 20.15
C LEU A 199 -9.86 1.81 20.15
N GLY A 200 -10.26 3.00 20.51
CA GLY A 200 -11.66 3.43 20.47
C GLY A 200 -11.78 4.94 20.35
N PHE A 201 -13.01 5.41 20.26
CA PHE A 201 -13.31 6.82 20.22
C PHE A 201 -13.18 7.47 21.60
N GLU A 202 -13.48 6.70 22.63
CA GLU A 202 -13.46 7.11 24.03
C GLU A 202 -13.16 5.90 24.93
N GLU A 203 -13.05 6.13 26.26
CA GLU A 203 -12.65 5.15 27.28
C GLU A 203 -13.35 3.79 27.15
N VAL A 204 -14.70 3.79 27.10
CA VAL A 204 -15.46 2.53 27.07
C VAL A 204 -15.20 1.74 25.79
N ALA A 205 -15.08 2.42 24.65
CA ALA A 205 -14.83 1.79 23.36
C ALA A 205 -13.43 1.16 23.32
N SER A 206 -12.39 1.88 23.77
CA SER A 206 -11.02 1.35 23.77
C SER A 206 -10.85 0.20 24.77
N ALA A 207 -11.39 0.35 25.99
CA ALA A 207 -11.37 -0.70 27.01
C ALA A 207 -12.16 -1.95 26.55
N THR A 208 -13.31 -1.77 25.88
CA THR A 208 -14.09 -2.88 25.32
C THR A 208 -13.32 -3.61 24.22
N SER A 209 -12.64 -2.88 23.33
CA SER A 209 -11.80 -3.48 22.28
C SER A 209 -10.69 -4.36 22.89
N ALA A 210 -9.97 -3.87 23.89
CA ALA A 210 -8.95 -4.66 24.60
C ALA A 210 -9.56 -5.88 25.31
N LYS A 211 -10.70 -5.69 26.00
CA LYS A 211 -11.39 -6.74 26.76
C LYS A 211 -11.92 -7.86 25.88
N GLU A 212 -12.45 -7.55 24.72
CA GLU A 212 -12.94 -8.56 23.79
C GLU A 212 -11.80 -9.42 23.22
N MET A 213 -10.64 -8.82 22.89
CA MET A 213 -9.45 -9.58 22.49
C MET A 213 -8.94 -10.45 23.65
N LEU A 214 -8.83 -9.90 24.88
CA LEU A 214 -8.44 -10.66 26.08
C LEU A 214 -9.40 -11.84 26.35
N ARG A 215 -10.73 -11.64 26.23
CA ARG A 215 -11.73 -12.68 26.44
C ARG A 215 -11.61 -13.84 25.46
N ARG A 216 -11.25 -13.54 24.22
CA ARG A 216 -11.01 -14.54 23.17
C ARG A 216 -9.64 -15.19 23.25
N THR A 217 -8.69 -14.61 23.95
CA THR A 217 -7.29 -14.97 24.14
C THR A 217 -6.38 -14.72 22.92
N TYR A 218 -5.07 -14.65 23.19
CA TYR A 218 -4.05 -14.53 22.14
C TYR A 218 -4.09 -15.70 21.14
N GLU A 219 -4.23 -16.93 21.64
CA GLU A 219 -4.22 -18.14 20.82
C GLU A 219 -5.34 -18.11 19.79
N TYR A 220 -6.55 -17.75 20.20
CA TYR A 220 -7.70 -17.63 19.28
C TYR A 220 -7.45 -16.54 18.20
N GLU A 221 -7.00 -15.36 18.62
CA GLU A 221 -6.76 -14.25 17.67
C GLU A 221 -5.58 -14.56 16.73
N TYR A 222 -4.55 -15.25 17.23
CA TYR A 222 -3.42 -15.72 16.42
C TYR A 222 -3.86 -16.78 15.39
N GLU A 223 -4.64 -17.77 15.80
CA GLU A 223 -5.17 -18.80 14.88
C GLU A 223 -6.09 -18.20 13.81
N LYS A 224 -7.00 -17.32 14.20
CA LYS A 224 -7.91 -16.58 13.30
C LYS A 224 -7.13 -15.78 12.26
N THR A 225 -6.12 -15.02 12.71
CA THR A 225 -5.28 -14.21 11.85
C THR A 225 -4.41 -15.09 10.93
N THR A 226 -3.77 -16.10 11.49
CA THR A 226 -2.95 -17.05 10.73
C THR A 226 -3.76 -17.78 9.66
N LYS A 227 -5.00 -18.18 9.97
CA LYS A 227 -5.91 -18.79 8.98
C LYS A 227 -6.19 -17.82 7.83
N TYR A 228 -6.55 -16.57 8.13
CA TYR A 228 -6.79 -15.53 7.12
C TYR A 228 -5.59 -15.35 6.18
N LEU A 229 -4.36 -15.30 6.76
CA LEU A 229 -3.13 -15.16 5.98
C LEU A 229 -2.87 -16.41 5.13
N LYS A 230 -2.95 -17.60 5.71
CA LYS A 230 -2.71 -18.88 5.01
C LYS A 230 -3.68 -19.12 3.84
N ASP A 231 -4.94 -18.72 3.98
CA ASP A 231 -5.93 -18.82 2.92
C ASP A 231 -5.59 -17.96 1.68
N ARG A 232 -4.64 -16.99 1.81
CA ARG A 232 -4.22 -16.03 0.77
C ARG A 232 -2.77 -16.21 0.30
N ILE A 233 -1.92 -16.90 1.06
CA ILE A 233 -0.54 -17.19 0.68
C ILE A 233 -0.53 -17.98 -0.64
N LYS A 234 0.33 -17.56 -1.57
CA LYS A 234 0.60 -18.26 -2.83
C LYS A 234 2.00 -18.86 -2.81
N ASP A 235 2.10 -20.08 -3.27
CA ASP A 235 3.39 -20.72 -3.54
C ASP A 235 3.76 -20.51 -5.01
N LEU A 236 4.87 -19.82 -5.23
CA LEU A 236 5.43 -19.52 -6.56
C LEU A 236 6.62 -20.43 -6.91
N GLY A 237 6.82 -21.51 -6.14
CA GLY A 237 7.86 -22.52 -6.40
C GLY A 237 9.30 -22.10 -6.06
N ASN A 238 9.50 -20.95 -5.43
CA ASN A 238 10.81 -20.41 -5.05
C ASN A 238 10.69 -19.58 -3.76
N ASP A 239 11.55 -19.82 -2.78
CA ASP A 239 11.49 -19.15 -1.47
C ASP A 239 11.71 -17.63 -1.56
N VAL A 240 12.56 -17.15 -2.48
CA VAL A 240 12.76 -15.71 -2.70
C VAL A 240 11.49 -15.09 -3.26
N TYR A 241 10.88 -15.72 -4.27
CA TYR A 241 9.62 -15.25 -4.86
C TYR A 241 8.48 -15.32 -3.86
N ASN A 242 8.37 -16.41 -3.11
CA ASN A 242 7.36 -16.57 -2.06
C ASN A 242 7.47 -15.47 -1.00
N LYS A 243 8.71 -15.14 -0.57
CA LYS A 243 8.94 -14.09 0.41
C LYS A 243 8.56 -12.71 -0.13
N ILE A 244 9.03 -12.34 -1.33
CA ILE A 244 8.73 -11.03 -1.94
C ILE A 244 7.23 -10.91 -2.17
N TYR A 245 6.64 -11.89 -2.85
CA TYR A 245 5.22 -11.88 -3.20
C TYR A 245 4.32 -11.79 -1.96
N ASN A 246 4.41 -12.74 -1.04
CA ASN A 246 3.46 -12.83 0.07
C ASN A 246 3.63 -11.68 1.09
N THR A 247 4.85 -11.18 1.28
CA THR A 247 5.07 -9.99 2.12
C THR A 247 4.40 -8.76 1.51
N ASN A 248 4.57 -8.54 0.20
CA ASN A 248 4.00 -7.40 -0.51
C ASN A 248 2.50 -7.57 -0.76
N LEU A 249 2.00 -8.80 -0.90
CA LEU A 249 0.56 -9.07 -0.93
C LEU A 249 -0.14 -8.56 0.34
N PHE A 250 0.37 -8.92 1.52
CA PHE A 250 -0.22 -8.46 2.78
C PHE A 250 0.02 -6.98 3.02
N PHE A 251 1.17 -6.46 2.59
CA PHE A 251 1.40 -5.02 2.65
C PHE A 251 0.40 -4.27 1.77
N CYS A 252 0.16 -4.69 0.54
CA CYS A 252 -0.89 -4.13 -0.30
C CYS A 252 -2.27 -4.22 0.38
N LEU A 253 -2.70 -5.42 0.81
CA LEU A 253 -4.03 -5.61 1.39
C LEU A 253 -4.30 -4.74 2.63
N PHE A 254 -3.30 -4.54 3.50
CA PHE A 254 -3.49 -3.83 4.76
C PHE A 254 -2.98 -2.39 4.76
N TYR A 255 -2.22 -1.96 3.73
CA TYR A 255 -1.70 -0.60 3.67
C TYR A 255 -2.23 0.21 2.49
N SER A 256 -2.71 -0.42 1.40
CA SER A 256 -3.40 0.32 0.32
C SER A 256 -4.92 0.42 0.56
N THR A 257 -5.46 -0.34 1.52
CA THR A 257 -6.85 -0.27 1.95
C THR A 257 -6.94 -0.20 3.46
N GLY A 258 -8.06 0.25 3.97
CA GLY A 258 -8.32 0.24 5.41
C GLY A 258 -9.77 0.62 5.73
N ILE A 259 -10.12 0.46 6.99
CA ILE A 259 -11.42 0.83 7.52
C ILE A 259 -11.22 1.99 8.50
N THR A 260 -11.97 3.05 8.31
CA THR A 260 -11.95 4.20 9.21
C THR A 260 -12.52 3.84 10.58
N TYR A 261 -11.84 4.26 11.65
CA TYR A 261 -12.25 3.87 13.00
C TYR A 261 -13.56 4.55 13.46
N ASP A 262 -13.89 5.70 12.85
CA ASP A 262 -15.01 6.56 13.21
C ASP A 262 -16.30 6.25 12.44
N THR A 263 -16.23 5.89 11.15
CA THR A 263 -17.40 5.60 10.32
C THR A 263 -17.50 4.15 9.86
N GLU A 264 -16.46 3.34 10.10
CA GLU A 264 -16.36 1.93 9.67
C GLU A 264 -16.45 1.75 8.14
N GLU A 265 -16.12 2.79 7.39
CA GLU A 265 -16.11 2.75 5.93
C GLU A 265 -14.77 2.26 5.40
N LEU A 266 -14.82 1.43 4.36
CA LEU A 266 -13.64 1.08 3.57
C LEU A 266 -13.14 2.31 2.83
N ILE A 267 -11.83 2.49 2.84
CA ILE A 267 -11.13 3.49 2.01
C ILE A 267 -9.95 2.86 1.28
N CYS A 268 -9.48 3.54 0.24
CA CYS A 268 -8.21 3.25 -0.41
C CYS A 268 -7.25 4.44 -0.24
N ALA A 269 -5.96 4.15 -0.25
CA ALA A 269 -4.90 5.14 -0.15
C ALA A 269 -3.62 4.60 -0.80
N THR A 270 -2.70 5.48 -1.14
CA THR A 270 -1.36 5.12 -1.63
C THR A 270 -0.60 4.27 -0.63
N SER A 271 -0.64 4.67 0.65
CA SER A 271 -0.11 3.89 1.78
C SER A 271 -0.67 4.38 3.11
N ARG A 272 -0.96 3.44 4.02
CA ARG A 272 -1.27 3.70 5.43
C ARG A 272 -0.01 3.79 6.31
N SER A 273 1.12 4.13 5.73
CA SER A 273 2.39 4.35 6.41
C SER A 273 2.87 5.76 6.16
N SER A 274 3.12 6.52 7.23
CA SER A 274 3.72 7.87 7.15
C SER A 274 5.16 7.88 6.63
N ARG A 275 5.74 6.70 6.39
CA ARG A 275 7.06 6.55 5.75
C ARG A 275 6.98 6.78 4.23
N TYR A 276 5.80 6.63 3.63
CA TYR A 276 5.56 7.04 2.27
C TYR A 276 5.19 8.52 2.24
N TYR A 277 5.88 9.31 1.42
CA TYR A 277 5.79 10.77 1.44
C TYR A 277 4.42 11.33 1.02
N VAL A 278 3.62 10.59 0.22
CA VAL A 278 2.22 10.90 -0.09
C VAL A 278 1.25 9.96 0.62
N SER A 279 1.52 9.69 1.89
CA SER A 279 0.72 8.78 2.73
C SER A 279 -0.74 9.19 2.84
N ALA A 280 -1.63 8.22 2.95
CA ALA A 280 -3.06 8.35 3.18
C ALA A 280 -3.83 9.24 2.19
N ALA A 281 -3.21 9.60 1.06
CA ALA A 281 -3.85 10.26 -0.06
C ALA A 281 -4.34 9.23 -1.09
N TYR A 282 -5.27 9.62 -1.94
CA TYR A 282 -5.92 8.76 -2.91
C TYR A 282 -5.65 9.21 -4.35
N TRP A 283 -5.26 8.26 -5.19
CA TRP A 283 -5.14 8.34 -6.64
C TRP A 283 -5.89 7.17 -7.31
N ASP A 284 -6.62 7.45 -8.40
CA ASP A 284 -7.30 6.39 -9.18
C ASP A 284 -6.29 5.47 -9.88
N ARG A 285 -5.20 6.01 -10.45
CA ARG A 285 -4.11 5.24 -11.06
C ARG A 285 -3.55 4.21 -10.08
N ASP A 286 -3.12 4.66 -8.92
CA ASP A 286 -2.53 3.85 -7.86
C ASP A 286 -3.45 2.71 -7.42
N THR A 287 -4.71 3.07 -7.18
CA THR A 287 -5.69 2.10 -6.70
C THR A 287 -6.14 1.18 -7.82
N MET A 288 -6.53 1.71 -8.99
CA MET A 288 -7.20 0.94 -10.04
C MET A 288 -6.27 0.20 -10.98
N LEU A 289 -5.10 0.78 -11.30
CA LEU A 289 -4.16 0.15 -12.23
C LEU A 289 -3.09 -0.69 -11.51
N TRP A 290 -2.75 -0.38 -10.24
CA TRP A 290 -1.66 -1.06 -9.55
C TRP A 290 -2.10 -2.01 -8.44
N SER A 291 -2.86 -1.55 -7.43
CA SER A 291 -3.25 -2.44 -6.33
C SER A 291 -4.46 -3.32 -6.65
N PHE A 292 -5.45 -2.80 -7.37
CA PHE A 292 -6.70 -3.49 -7.67
C PHE A 292 -6.55 -4.84 -8.37
N PRO A 293 -5.69 -5.03 -9.38
CA PRO A 293 -5.50 -6.34 -10.01
C PRO A 293 -5.15 -7.44 -9.01
N THR A 294 -4.22 -7.17 -8.10
CA THR A 294 -3.82 -8.11 -7.03
C THR A 294 -4.96 -8.37 -6.03
N VAL A 295 -5.70 -7.33 -5.67
CA VAL A 295 -6.88 -7.49 -4.79
C VAL A 295 -7.95 -8.35 -5.48
N LEU A 296 -8.23 -8.10 -6.76
CA LEU A 296 -9.19 -8.86 -7.54
C LEU A 296 -8.82 -10.35 -7.65
N ASP A 297 -7.51 -10.65 -7.77
CA ASP A 297 -7.02 -12.03 -7.81
C ASP A 297 -7.03 -12.75 -6.45
N THR A 298 -7.13 -11.98 -5.37
CA THR A 298 -6.99 -12.51 -4.01
C THR A 298 -8.31 -12.53 -3.24
N ASP A 299 -9.11 -11.47 -3.36
CA ASP A 299 -10.36 -11.28 -2.61
C ASP A 299 -11.39 -10.49 -3.43
N ILE A 300 -12.22 -11.22 -4.18
CA ILE A 300 -13.27 -10.63 -5.05
C ILE A 300 -14.24 -9.73 -4.26
N ARG A 301 -14.53 -10.08 -3.01
CA ARG A 301 -15.42 -9.26 -2.17
C ARG A 301 -14.78 -7.92 -1.82
N LEU A 302 -13.51 -7.93 -1.46
CA LEU A 302 -12.77 -6.69 -1.22
C LEU A 302 -12.67 -5.85 -2.49
N ALA A 303 -12.42 -6.48 -3.64
CA ALA A 303 -12.40 -5.79 -4.94
C ALA A 303 -13.74 -5.10 -5.26
N LYS A 304 -14.88 -5.76 -5.00
CA LYS A 304 -16.21 -5.14 -5.15
C LYS A 304 -16.38 -3.93 -4.23
N ASN A 305 -16.00 -4.05 -2.97
CA ASN A 305 -16.10 -2.96 -2.00
C ASN A 305 -15.20 -1.77 -2.38
N ILE A 306 -14.03 -2.02 -2.95
CA ILE A 306 -13.16 -0.97 -3.49
C ILE A 306 -13.86 -0.24 -4.64
N LEU A 307 -14.43 -0.94 -5.60
CA LEU A 307 -15.19 -0.31 -6.68
C LEU A 307 -16.38 0.49 -6.15
N GLU A 308 -17.11 -0.02 -5.16
CA GLU A 308 -18.19 0.71 -4.51
C GLU A 308 -17.70 2.04 -3.89
N TYR A 309 -16.57 2.00 -3.17
CA TYR A 309 -15.94 3.20 -2.62
C TYR A 309 -15.57 4.22 -3.71
N ILE A 310 -14.96 3.76 -4.81
CA ILE A 310 -14.55 4.61 -5.92
C ILE A 310 -15.77 5.28 -6.58
N TYR A 311 -16.74 4.47 -6.97
CA TYR A 311 -17.93 4.94 -7.70
C TYR A 311 -18.93 5.72 -6.83
N THR A 312 -18.74 5.75 -5.51
CA THR A 312 -19.57 6.54 -4.58
C THR A 312 -18.82 7.72 -3.96
N ARG A 313 -17.75 7.47 -3.21
CA ARG A 313 -17.01 8.52 -2.48
C ARG A 313 -16.11 9.34 -3.41
N GLN A 314 -15.32 8.68 -4.21
CA GLN A 314 -14.31 9.31 -5.05
C GLN A 314 -14.87 9.92 -6.33
N SER A 315 -16.04 9.45 -6.78
CA SER A 315 -16.67 9.85 -8.05
C SER A 315 -16.99 11.33 -8.20
N LYS A 316 -17.04 12.11 -7.11
CA LYS A 316 -17.31 13.55 -7.15
C LYS A 316 -16.24 14.36 -7.85
N ASN A 317 -15.00 13.93 -7.72
CA ASN A 317 -13.81 14.62 -8.23
C ASN A 317 -12.93 13.66 -9.07
N ILE A 318 -13.56 12.77 -9.82
CA ILE A 318 -12.88 11.82 -10.68
C ILE A 318 -12.05 12.55 -11.76
N GLY A 319 -10.82 12.09 -12.01
CA GLY A 319 -9.86 12.74 -12.92
C GLY A 319 -9.09 13.90 -12.28
N VAL A 320 -9.39 14.24 -11.02
CA VAL A 320 -8.56 15.19 -10.25
C VAL A 320 -7.36 14.45 -9.69
N HIS A 321 -6.20 15.06 -9.83
CA HIS A 321 -4.88 14.58 -9.46
C HIS A 321 -4.87 13.82 -8.13
N SER A 322 -5.09 14.48 -6.99
CA SER A 322 -5.12 13.78 -5.71
C SER A 322 -6.28 14.21 -4.82
N ARG A 323 -6.76 13.27 -4.02
CA ARG A 323 -7.94 13.44 -3.17
C ARG A 323 -7.69 12.90 -1.76
N TYR A 324 -8.43 13.48 -0.83
CA TYR A 324 -8.57 12.89 0.49
C TYR A 324 -9.40 11.60 0.43
N ILE A 325 -9.34 10.80 1.48
CA ILE A 325 -10.11 9.55 1.59
C ILE A 325 -11.64 9.77 1.57
N ASP A 326 -12.12 10.99 1.82
CA ASP A 326 -13.55 11.36 1.72
C ASP A 326 -13.98 11.79 0.30
N GLY A 327 -13.06 11.81 -0.66
CA GLY A 327 -13.26 12.22 -2.04
C GLY A 327 -13.15 13.72 -2.30
N THR A 328 -12.84 14.55 -1.29
CA THR A 328 -12.55 15.96 -1.50
C THR A 328 -11.15 16.16 -2.08
N VAL A 329 -10.96 17.23 -2.84
CA VAL A 329 -9.70 17.55 -3.50
C VAL A 329 -8.61 17.84 -2.46
N LEU A 330 -7.48 17.14 -2.58
CA LEU A 330 -6.26 17.39 -1.82
C LEU A 330 -5.36 18.37 -2.59
N GLU A 331 -4.97 18.00 -3.79
CA GLU A 331 -4.20 18.83 -4.71
C GLU A 331 -4.94 18.91 -6.04
N PRO A 332 -5.20 20.13 -6.55
CA PRO A 332 -5.87 20.30 -7.82
C PRO A 332 -4.94 19.97 -8.97
N GLY A 333 -5.49 19.53 -10.05
CA GLY A 333 -4.82 19.15 -11.28
C GLY A 333 -5.68 18.15 -12.03
N PHE A 334 -5.43 17.97 -13.31
CA PHE A 334 -6.15 17.00 -14.12
C PHE A 334 -5.16 15.98 -14.69
N GLU A 335 -5.52 14.71 -14.56
CA GLU A 335 -4.79 13.59 -15.13
C GLU A 335 -5.73 12.69 -15.93
N LEU A 336 -5.33 12.39 -17.15
CA LEU A 336 -6.17 11.62 -18.07
C LEU A 336 -6.22 10.14 -17.68
N ASP A 337 -5.11 9.58 -17.22
CA ASP A 337 -5.04 8.21 -16.72
C ASP A 337 -5.89 8.02 -15.44
N GLU A 338 -5.88 8.99 -14.51
CA GLU A 338 -6.77 9.02 -13.35
C GLU A 338 -8.26 9.01 -13.74
N LEU A 339 -8.61 9.73 -14.80
CA LEU A 339 -9.99 9.81 -15.26
C LEU A 339 -10.53 8.46 -15.77
N VAL A 340 -9.71 7.69 -16.48
CA VAL A 340 -10.18 6.48 -17.20
C VAL A 340 -9.88 5.17 -16.44
N ALA A 341 -8.95 5.17 -15.49
CA ALA A 341 -8.57 3.99 -14.72
C ALA A 341 -9.75 3.25 -14.06
N PRO A 342 -10.77 3.92 -13.48
CA PRO A 342 -11.92 3.25 -12.89
C PRO A 342 -12.72 2.39 -13.89
N ILE A 343 -12.83 2.81 -15.16
CA ILE A 343 -13.53 2.04 -16.20
C ILE A 343 -12.78 0.75 -16.50
N ILE A 344 -11.45 0.82 -16.60
CA ILE A 344 -10.59 -0.34 -16.87
C ILE A 344 -10.72 -1.36 -15.72
N ALA A 345 -10.64 -0.90 -14.47
CA ALA A 345 -10.78 -1.75 -13.30
C ALA A 345 -12.19 -2.40 -13.21
N LEU A 346 -13.24 -1.64 -13.50
CA LEU A 346 -14.61 -2.16 -13.55
C LEU A 346 -14.76 -3.27 -14.58
N ASN A 347 -14.17 -3.10 -15.76
CA ASN A 347 -14.19 -4.12 -16.81
C ASN A 347 -13.45 -5.39 -16.38
N ASN A 348 -12.28 -5.27 -15.75
CA ASN A 348 -11.53 -6.42 -15.23
C ASN A 348 -12.33 -7.17 -14.17
N TYR A 349 -13.00 -6.44 -13.26
CA TYR A 349 -13.92 -7.04 -12.30
C TYR A 349 -15.07 -7.79 -12.99
N TYR A 350 -15.70 -7.16 -13.98
CA TYR A 350 -16.81 -7.77 -14.73
C TYR A 350 -16.38 -8.99 -15.53
N ILE A 351 -15.23 -8.96 -16.18
CA ILE A 351 -14.70 -10.12 -16.90
C ILE A 351 -14.59 -11.32 -15.97
N LYS A 352 -14.10 -11.12 -14.75
CA LYS A 352 -13.88 -12.17 -13.75
C LYS A 352 -15.15 -12.65 -13.07
N THR A 353 -16.10 -11.76 -12.79
CA THR A 353 -17.26 -12.06 -11.93
C THR A 353 -18.58 -12.22 -12.67
N LYS A 354 -18.72 -11.54 -13.82
CA LYS A 354 -19.99 -11.37 -14.56
C LYS A 354 -21.11 -10.75 -13.71
N ASP A 355 -20.76 -9.90 -12.75
CA ASP A 355 -21.67 -9.21 -11.83
C ASP A 355 -22.47 -8.10 -12.56
N ASN A 356 -23.51 -8.52 -13.30
CA ASN A 356 -24.39 -7.61 -14.04
C ASN A 356 -25.18 -6.68 -13.11
N GLU A 357 -25.44 -7.07 -11.87
CA GLU A 357 -26.16 -6.24 -10.92
C GLU A 357 -25.34 -5.02 -10.55
N PHE A 358 -24.08 -5.23 -10.16
CA PHE A 358 -23.18 -4.16 -9.74
C PHE A 358 -22.90 -3.14 -10.85
N ILE A 359 -22.55 -3.59 -12.06
CA ILE A 359 -22.24 -2.66 -13.16
C ILE A 359 -23.44 -1.78 -13.56
N ASN A 360 -24.68 -2.25 -13.33
CA ASN A 360 -25.90 -1.50 -13.61
C ASN A 360 -26.41 -0.63 -12.45
N GLU A 361 -25.69 -0.61 -11.31
CA GLU A 361 -26.01 0.31 -10.24
C GLU A 361 -25.98 1.76 -10.71
N ARG A 362 -26.93 2.57 -10.21
CA ARG A 362 -27.09 3.96 -10.66
C ARG A 362 -25.85 4.82 -10.42
N PHE A 363 -25.14 4.59 -9.32
CA PHE A 363 -23.92 5.34 -9.02
C PHE A 363 -22.79 4.98 -9.98
N VAL A 364 -22.70 3.73 -10.44
CA VAL A 364 -21.73 3.29 -11.45
C VAL A 364 -22.03 3.95 -12.79
N THR A 365 -23.26 3.77 -13.31
CA THR A 365 -23.64 4.30 -14.63
C THR A 365 -23.57 5.83 -14.71
N LYS A 366 -23.94 6.54 -13.63
CA LYS A 366 -23.81 8.00 -13.56
C LYS A 366 -22.35 8.47 -13.56
N THR A 367 -21.48 7.77 -12.87
CA THR A 367 -20.04 8.10 -12.86
C THR A 367 -19.43 7.91 -14.25
N ILE A 368 -19.78 6.81 -14.95
CA ILE A 368 -19.36 6.57 -16.33
C ILE A 368 -19.83 7.70 -17.26
N GLU A 369 -21.07 8.16 -17.13
CA GLU A 369 -21.58 9.28 -17.93
C GLU A 369 -20.77 10.55 -17.67
N ASN A 370 -20.43 10.84 -16.42
CA ASN A 370 -19.57 11.98 -16.05
C ASN A 370 -18.16 11.87 -16.67
N ILE A 371 -17.54 10.68 -16.63
CA ILE A 371 -16.22 10.45 -17.26
C ILE A 371 -16.31 10.71 -18.77
N LEU A 372 -17.35 10.21 -19.44
CA LEU A 372 -17.54 10.42 -20.89
C LEU A 372 -17.78 11.89 -21.24
N GLU A 373 -18.44 12.67 -20.39
CA GLU A 373 -18.59 14.10 -20.58
C GLU A 373 -17.26 14.84 -20.45
N GLN A 374 -16.47 14.54 -19.41
CA GLN A 374 -15.13 15.13 -19.26
C GLN A 374 -14.22 14.77 -20.44
N LEU A 375 -14.23 13.53 -20.92
CA LEU A 375 -13.47 13.14 -22.12
C LEU A 375 -13.84 13.98 -23.35
N LYS A 376 -15.11 14.37 -23.53
CA LYS A 376 -15.51 15.24 -24.67
C LYS A 376 -14.90 16.64 -24.57
N GLU A 377 -14.74 17.16 -23.35
CA GLU A 377 -14.21 18.51 -23.11
C GLU A 377 -12.72 18.62 -23.41
N ILE A 378 -11.96 17.55 -23.18
CA ILE A 378 -10.49 17.49 -23.34
C ILE A 378 -10.04 16.87 -24.67
N LYS A 379 -10.99 16.49 -25.52
CA LYS A 379 -10.70 15.96 -26.86
C LYS A 379 -10.23 17.06 -27.79
N HIS A 380 -9.15 16.83 -28.54
CA HIS A 380 -8.73 17.75 -29.60
C HIS A 380 -9.84 17.94 -30.65
N PRO A 381 -10.12 19.17 -31.15
CA PRO A 381 -11.27 19.44 -32.03
C PRO A 381 -11.28 18.71 -33.37
N GLN A 382 -10.11 18.30 -33.90
CA GLN A 382 -9.96 17.72 -35.24
C GLN A 382 -9.24 16.37 -35.23
N ILE A 383 -8.60 15.99 -34.15
CA ILE A 383 -7.79 14.77 -34.02
C ILE A 383 -8.34 13.98 -32.82
N ASP A 384 -8.48 12.66 -32.95
CA ASP A 384 -9.03 11.82 -31.92
C ASP A 384 -8.00 11.52 -30.81
N LEU A 385 -7.38 12.58 -30.27
CA LEU A 385 -6.48 12.55 -29.12
C LEU A 385 -7.03 13.40 -27.97
N TYR A 386 -6.67 13.03 -26.76
CA TYR A 386 -7.13 13.60 -25.50
C TYR A 386 -5.95 14.20 -24.74
N GLU A 387 -6.12 15.43 -24.26
CA GLU A 387 -5.05 16.11 -23.52
C GLU A 387 -5.09 15.79 -22.04
N THR A 388 -3.93 15.89 -21.39
CA THR A 388 -3.77 15.87 -19.94
C THR A 388 -3.05 17.14 -19.47
N PHE A 389 -3.15 17.47 -18.18
CA PHE A 389 -2.38 18.57 -17.59
C PHE A 389 -1.15 18.05 -16.83
N LEU A 390 -1.28 16.99 -16.08
CA LEU A 390 -0.17 16.29 -15.44
C LEU A 390 0.07 14.95 -16.13
N GLN A 391 1.28 14.44 -15.97
CA GLN A 391 1.68 13.12 -16.47
C GLN A 391 1.69 12.09 -15.34
N PRO A 392 1.79 10.78 -15.61
CA PRO A 392 1.66 9.73 -14.58
C PRO A 392 2.65 9.78 -13.40
N THR A 393 3.67 10.64 -13.42
CA THR A 393 4.54 10.94 -12.28
C THR A 393 4.06 12.12 -11.43
N ASP A 394 2.83 12.60 -11.64
CA ASP A 394 2.27 13.77 -10.98
C ASP A 394 2.94 15.11 -11.36
N ASP A 395 3.90 15.08 -12.29
CA ASP A 395 4.60 16.26 -12.79
C ASP A 395 3.82 16.93 -13.92
N GLU A 396 4.02 18.24 -14.12
CA GLU A 396 3.44 18.94 -15.28
C GLU A 396 4.04 18.39 -16.57
N ARG A 397 3.16 18.02 -17.52
CA ARG A 397 3.55 17.51 -18.83
C ARG A 397 4.40 18.50 -19.63
N VAL A 398 5.27 17.98 -20.49
CA VAL A 398 5.97 18.79 -21.49
C VAL A 398 5.03 19.10 -22.66
N TYR A 399 4.39 18.09 -23.26
CA TYR A 399 3.41 18.24 -24.33
C TYR A 399 2.06 17.66 -23.94
N GLN A 400 0.98 18.18 -24.55
CA GLN A 400 -0.41 17.95 -24.11
C GLN A 400 -0.91 16.52 -24.29
N TYR A 401 -0.41 15.79 -25.29
CA TYR A 401 -0.94 14.49 -25.67
C TYR A 401 0.07 13.40 -25.34
N ILE A 402 -0.16 12.67 -24.26
CA ILE A 402 0.69 11.56 -23.81
C ILE A 402 0.20 10.27 -24.50
N THR A 403 1.12 9.54 -25.11
CA THR A 403 0.82 8.31 -25.86
C THR A 403 0.22 7.24 -24.97
N TYR A 404 0.79 7.03 -23.78
CA TYR A 404 0.29 6.07 -22.80
C TYR A 404 -1.14 6.39 -22.35
N ASP A 405 -1.43 7.63 -21.99
CA ASP A 405 -2.77 8.05 -21.53
C ASP A 405 -3.82 7.86 -22.63
N ASN A 406 -3.48 8.17 -23.89
CA ASN A 406 -4.38 7.97 -25.02
C ASN A 406 -4.60 6.47 -25.31
N MET A 407 -3.62 5.61 -25.05
CA MET A 407 -3.83 4.16 -25.05
C MET A 407 -4.84 3.75 -23.96
N LEU A 408 -4.79 4.34 -22.76
CA LEU A 408 -5.79 4.05 -21.71
C LEU A 408 -7.20 4.51 -22.12
N VAL A 409 -7.35 5.62 -22.85
CA VAL A 409 -8.65 6.02 -23.43
C VAL A 409 -9.17 4.97 -24.43
N TYR A 410 -8.29 4.45 -25.30
CA TYR A 410 -8.62 3.32 -26.18
C TYR A 410 -9.14 2.12 -25.40
N LEU A 411 -8.47 1.75 -24.31
CA LEU A 411 -8.90 0.64 -23.44
C LEU A 411 -10.25 0.93 -22.78
N ALA A 412 -10.45 2.13 -22.24
CA ALA A 412 -11.68 2.52 -21.57
C ALA A 412 -12.89 2.46 -22.52
N PHE A 413 -12.75 2.88 -23.78
CA PHE A 413 -13.82 2.78 -24.75
C PHE A 413 -14.15 1.33 -25.10
N ASN A 414 -13.16 0.47 -25.31
CA ASN A 414 -13.38 -0.97 -25.52
C ASN A 414 -14.00 -1.63 -24.29
N ALA A 415 -13.57 -1.23 -23.10
CA ALA A 415 -14.15 -1.71 -21.83
C ALA A 415 -15.64 -1.36 -21.74
N LEU A 416 -16.03 -0.13 -22.06
CA LEU A 416 -17.44 0.30 -22.03
C LEU A 416 -18.29 -0.43 -23.07
N ALA A 417 -17.75 -0.66 -24.28
CA ALA A 417 -18.43 -1.46 -25.30
C ALA A 417 -18.65 -2.91 -24.85
N ASN A 418 -17.69 -3.49 -24.09
CA ASN A 418 -17.84 -4.81 -23.49
C ASN A 418 -18.83 -4.85 -22.32
N LEU A 419 -18.79 -3.84 -21.42
CA LEU A 419 -19.66 -3.75 -20.26
C LEU A 419 -21.13 -3.51 -20.64
N TYR A 420 -21.37 -2.67 -21.64
CA TYR A 420 -22.71 -2.20 -22.03
C TYR A 420 -22.90 -2.25 -23.55
N PRO A 421 -22.90 -3.44 -24.19
CA PRO A 421 -22.95 -3.58 -25.64
C PRO A 421 -24.20 -2.95 -26.28
N ASP A 422 -25.33 -2.91 -25.59
CA ASP A 422 -26.57 -2.29 -26.09
C ASP A 422 -26.52 -0.75 -26.08
N LYS A 423 -25.67 -0.15 -25.21
CA LYS A 423 -25.61 1.32 -25.04
C LYS A 423 -24.38 1.94 -25.67
N TYR A 424 -23.24 1.23 -25.63
CA TYR A 424 -21.93 1.79 -25.96
C TYR A 424 -21.16 0.98 -27.03
N SER A 425 -21.83 0.17 -27.83
CA SER A 425 -21.17 -0.57 -28.93
C SER A 425 -20.42 0.35 -29.90
N ASP A 426 -20.89 1.58 -30.11
CA ASP A 426 -20.25 2.56 -30.98
C ASP A 426 -18.86 3.00 -30.50
N LEU A 427 -18.59 2.85 -29.19
CA LEU A 427 -17.29 3.22 -28.60
C LEU A 427 -16.15 2.35 -29.13
N THR A 428 -16.42 1.16 -29.66
CA THR A 428 -15.39 0.38 -30.37
C THR A 428 -14.84 1.15 -31.58
N LEU A 429 -15.69 1.87 -32.33
CA LEU A 429 -15.25 2.70 -33.45
C LEU A 429 -14.47 3.93 -32.96
N GLU A 430 -14.89 4.53 -31.82
CA GLU A 430 -14.14 5.65 -31.22
C GLU A 430 -12.77 5.17 -30.71
N ALA A 431 -12.67 3.98 -30.11
CA ALA A 431 -11.41 3.37 -29.74
C ALA A 431 -10.47 3.23 -30.94
N GLU A 432 -10.95 2.70 -32.04
CA GLU A 432 -10.14 2.57 -33.27
C GLU A 432 -9.70 3.93 -33.86
N LYS A 433 -10.51 4.98 -33.72
CA LYS A 433 -10.09 6.34 -34.08
C LYS A 433 -8.96 6.85 -33.20
N VAL A 434 -9.04 6.61 -31.86
CA VAL A 434 -7.95 6.95 -30.93
C VAL A 434 -6.67 6.20 -31.32
N LYS A 435 -6.77 4.89 -31.50
CA LYS A 435 -5.63 4.06 -31.92
C LYS A 435 -5.01 4.59 -33.22
N LYS A 436 -5.83 4.90 -34.24
CA LYS A 436 -5.36 5.48 -35.48
C LYS A 436 -4.69 6.84 -35.26
N ALA A 437 -5.27 7.72 -34.43
CA ALA A 437 -4.72 9.03 -34.13
C ALA A 437 -3.35 8.93 -33.43
N VAL A 438 -3.18 7.99 -32.49
CA VAL A 438 -1.88 7.69 -31.87
C VAL A 438 -0.88 7.21 -32.93
N MET A 439 -1.26 6.27 -33.82
CA MET A 439 -0.39 5.76 -34.87
C MET A 439 0.02 6.84 -35.87
N ASP A 440 -0.88 7.77 -36.21
CA ASP A 440 -0.63 8.83 -37.16
C ASP A 440 0.18 10.01 -36.59
N ASN A 441 0.09 10.28 -35.30
CA ASN A 441 0.63 11.51 -34.70
C ASN A 441 1.69 11.29 -33.59
N CYS A 442 1.75 10.09 -32.98
CA CYS A 442 2.68 9.80 -31.90
C CYS A 442 3.82 8.86 -32.30
N VAL A 443 3.92 8.52 -33.60
CA VAL A 443 5.00 7.68 -34.15
C VAL A 443 5.98 8.55 -34.92
N PHE A 444 7.26 8.40 -34.59
CA PHE A 444 8.38 9.12 -35.17
C PHE A 444 9.42 8.14 -35.72
N GLU A 445 10.43 8.65 -36.44
CA GLU A 445 11.46 7.83 -37.04
C GLU A 445 12.86 8.38 -36.74
N ASN A 446 13.79 7.51 -36.45
CA ASN A 446 15.20 7.80 -36.30
C ASN A 446 16.04 6.78 -37.11
N ASN A 447 17.36 6.80 -36.92
CA ASN A 447 18.27 5.88 -37.63
C ASN A 447 18.03 4.38 -37.32
N ASN A 448 17.32 4.06 -36.24
CA ASN A 448 17.02 2.69 -35.80
C ASN A 448 15.60 2.24 -36.22
N GLY A 449 14.84 3.08 -36.89
CA GLY A 449 13.47 2.81 -37.32
C GLY A 449 12.43 3.67 -36.62
N LYS A 450 11.15 3.27 -36.77
CA LYS A 450 10.03 3.97 -36.14
C LYS A 450 9.88 3.62 -34.66
N TYR A 451 9.46 4.60 -33.86
CA TYR A 451 9.24 4.45 -32.41
C TYR A 451 8.08 5.35 -31.95
N PHE A 452 7.49 5.04 -30.81
CA PHE A 452 6.49 5.88 -30.14
C PHE A 452 7.18 7.01 -29.37
N GLY A 453 6.76 8.26 -29.59
CA GLY A 453 7.08 9.37 -28.71
C GLY A 453 6.28 9.26 -27.40
N TRP A 454 6.85 9.75 -26.30
CA TRP A 454 6.16 9.80 -25.02
C TRP A 454 4.99 10.76 -25.03
N SER A 455 5.28 12.03 -25.32
CA SER A 455 4.29 13.09 -25.45
C SER A 455 4.50 13.91 -26.72
N VAL A 456 3.42 14.50 -27.27
CA VAL A 456 3.44 15.25 -28.53
C VAL A 456 2.61 16.53 -28.45
N ASP A 457 3.00 17.56 -29.25
CA ASP A 457 2.28 18.84 -29.35
C ASP A 457 1.43 18.97 -30.61
N LEU A 458 1.41 17.96 -31.49
CA LEU A 458 0.77 17.95 -32.81
C LEU A 458 1.29 19.01 -33.79
N LYS A 459 2.46 19.62 -33.49
CA LYS A 459 3.15 20.59 -34.35
C LYS A 459 4.52 20.09 -34.80
N GLY A 460 4.81 18.81 -34.54
CA GLY A 460 6.06 18.14 -34.88
C GLY A 460 7.05 17.98 -33.73
N ASN A 461 6.76 18.53 -32.57
CA ASN A 461 7.58 18.30 -31.38
C ASN A 461 7.10 17.09 -30.59
N HIS A 462 8.03 16.35 -30.02
CA HIS A 462 7.78 15.18 -29.19
C HIS A 462 8.94 14.94 -28.22
N ASP A 463 8.66 14.22 -27.14
CA ASP A 463 9.69 13.73 -26.22
C ASP A 463 10.04 12.27 -26.50
N ILE A 464 11.35 11.99 -26.47
CA ILE A 464 11.89 10.63 -26.39
C ILE A 464 12.15 10.37 -24.91
N TYR A 465 11.16 9.83 -24.25
CA TYR A 465 11.15 9.70 -22.81
C TYR A 465 10.28 8.49 -22.42
N ASP A 466 10.37 8.03 -21.21
CA ASP A 466 9.45 7.04 -20.63
C ASP A 466 9.39 7.21 -19.10
N GLU A 467 8.25 6.91 -18.53
CA GLU A 467 8.03 6.97 -17.09
C GLU A 467 7.54 5.63 -16.55
N PRO A 468 8.15 5.12 -15.46
CA PRO A 468 7.69 3.88 -14.85
C PRO A 468 6.21 3.84 -14.47
N PRO A 469 5.59 4.92 -13.95
CA PRO A 469 4.16 4.95 -13.61
C PRO A 469 3.20 4.77 -14.80
N GLY A 470 3.63 5.12 -16.00
CA GLY A 470 2.80 5.03 -17.21
C GLY A 470 3.63 4.68 -18.45
N SER A 471 4.32 3.55 -18.43
CA SER A 471 5.34 3.19 -19.42
C SER A 471 4.79 2.78 -20.78
N LEU A 472 5.47 3.22 -21.86
CA LEU A 472 5.27 2.73 -23.23
C LEU A 472 5.56 1.24 -23.38
N GLN A 473 6.28 0.62 -22.43
CA GLN A 473 6.48 -0.82 -22.41
C GLN A 473 5.17 -1.60 -22.24
N LEU A 474 4.14 -0.99 -21.65
CA LEU A 474 2.85 -1.61 -21.37
C LEU A 474 1.89 -1.64 -22.58
N LEU A 475 2.21 -1.00 -23.72
CA LEU A 475 1.30 -0.94 -24.87
C LEU A 475 0.93 -2.34 -25.39
N ALA A 476 1.88 -3.29 -25.38
CA ALA A 476 1.60 -4.67 -25.81
C ALA A 476 0.88 -5.47 -24.72
N TYR A 477 1.18 -5.25 -23.44
CA TYR A 477 0.47 -5.88 -22.31
C TYR A 477 -1.02 -5.54 -22.33
N TYR A 478 -1.36 -4.29 -22.58
CA TYR A 478 -2.74 -3.84 -22.70
C TYR A 478 -3.42 -4.16 -24.05
N GLY A 479 -2.73 -4.84 -24.98
CA GLY A 479 -3.29 -5.23 -26.28
C GLY A 479 -3.50 -4.06 -27.25
N PHE A 480 -2.87 -2.91 -26.98
CA PHE A 480 -2.91 -1.78 -27.93
C PHE A 480 -2.13 -2.08 -29.21
N VAL A 481 -1.01 -2.80 -29.09
CA VAL A 481 -0.24 -3.35 -30.20
C VAL A 481 0.07 -4.83 -29.92
N GLU A 482 0.38 -5.59 -30.99
CA GLU A 482 0.86 -6.97 -30.84
C GLU A 482 2.30 -7.01 -30.29
N LYS A 483 2.67 -8.10 -29.62
CA LYS A 483 4.02 -8.29 -29.02
C LYS A 483 5.14 -8.28 -30.07
N ASP A 484 4.86 -8.60 -31.32
CA ASP A 484 5.79 -8.57 -32.46
C ASP A 484 5.79 -7.24 -33.25
N ASN A 485 5.04 -6.23 -32.79
CA ASN A 485 4.98 -4.92 -33.45
C ASN A 485 6.37 -4.25 -33.48
N GLU A 486 6.86 -3.94 -34.67
CA GLU A 486 8.20 -3.39 -34.90
C GLU A 486 8.39 -2.03 -34.19
N ILE A 487 7.39 -1.15 -34.25
CA ILE A 487 7.46 0.20 -33.65
C ILE A 487 7.59 0.11 -32.14
N TRP A 488 6.78 -0.75 -31.53
CA TRP A 488 6.83 -0.98 -30.09
C TRP A 488 8.17 -1.62 -29.67
N ASN A 489 8.64 -2.63 -30.38
CA ASN A 489 9.92 -3.27 -30.10
C ASN A 489 11.09 -2.27 -30.20
N ASN A 490 11.10 -1.40 -31.21
CA ASN A 490 12.11 -0.34 -31.35
C ASN A 490 12.06 0.64 -30.16
N THR A 491 10.85 1.03 -29.74
CA THR A 491 10.63 1.90 -28.57
C THR A 491 11.19 1.27 -27.29
N VAL A 492 10.81 0.03 -27.00
CA VAL A 492 11.26 -0.68 -25.80
C VAL A 492 12.78 -0.89 -25.80
N ASN A 493 13.35 -1.29 -26.94
CA ASN A 493 14.80 -1.45 -27.07
C ASN A 493 15.55 -0.12 -26.84
N MET A 494 14.99 0.99 -27.27
CA MET A 494 15.57 2.33 -27.04
C MET A 494 15.52 2.70 -25.54
N ILE A 495 14.36 2.55 -24.90
CA ILE A 495 14.16 2.85 -23.46
C ILE A 495 15.08 2.01 -22.60
N ARG A 496 15.26 0.73 -22.92
CA ARG A 496 16.08 -0.23 -22.17
C ARG A 496 17.55 -0.25 -22.59
N SER A 497 17.99 0.64 -23.48
CA SER A 497 19.38 0.68 -23.93
C SER A 497 20.27 1.44 -22.93
N LYS A 498 21.57 1.14 -22.95
CA LYS A 498 22.59 1.88 -22.16
C LYS A 498 22.72 3.37 -22.58
N ASP A 499 22.24 3.72 -23.77
CA ASP A 499 22.30 5.07 -24.31
C ASP A 499 21.10 5.93 -23.85
N TYR A 500 20.08 5.31 -23.24
CA TYR A 500 18.96 6.04 -22.66
C TYR A 500 19.35 6.63 -21.31
N LYS A 501 19.11 7.92 -21.14
CA LYS A 501 19.61 8.73 -20.01
C LYS A 501 19.25 8.16 -18.62
N TYR A 502 18.09 7.53 -18.49
CA TYR A 502 17.57 7.03 -17.22
C TYR A 502 17.61 5.49 -17.12
N SER A 503 18.29 4.81 -18.04
CA SER A 503 18.47 3.37 -18.02
C SER A 503 19.70 2.98 -17.19
N PHE A 504 19.53 1.98 -16.36
CA PHE A 504 20.60 1.36 -15.57
C PHE A 504 21.06 0.04 -16.17
N TYR A 505 21.01 -0.07 -17.50
CA TYR A 505 21.39 -1.27 -18.24
C TYR A 505 22.78 -1.80 -17.83
N GLY A 506 22.80 -3.08 -17.42
CA GLY A 506 24.02 -3.76 -17.00
C GLY A 506 24.32 -3.69 -15.49
N CYS A 507 23.51 -3.00 -14.71
CA CYS A 507 23.54 -3.07 -13.24
C CYS A 507 22.80 -4.31 -12.71
N ASN A 508 22.84 -4.56 -11.41
CA ASN A 508 22.08 -5.65 -10.77
C ASN A 508 20.57 -5.47 -10.91
N ILE A 509 20.10 -4.24 -10.87
CA ILE A 509 18.74 -3.84 -11.21
C ILE A 509 18.83 -3.02 -12.48
N SER A 510 18.53 -3.65 -13.61
CA SER A 510 18.74 -3.12 -14.97
C SER A 510 17.50 -2.38 -15.50
N GLU A 511 16.78 -1.73 -14.61
CA GLU A 511 15.53 -1.05 -14.89
C GLU A 511 15.71 0.45 -15.14
N ILE A 512 14.63 1.19 -15.44
CA ILE A 512 14.69 2.61 -15.69
C ILE A 512 14.22 3.44 -14.49
N GLY A 513 14.79 4.62 -14.38
CA GLY A 513 14.28 5.74 -13.59
C GLY A 513 13.65 6.81 -14.46
N CYS A 514 13.38 7.96 -13.86
CA CYS A 514 12.87 9.15 -14.55
C CYS A 514 13.35 10.42 -13.81
N PRO A 515 13.08 11.64 -14.31
CA PRO A 515 13.48 12.87 -13.60
C PRO A 515 12.92 12.99 -12.19
N HIS A 516 11.72 12.48 -11.97
CA HIS A 516 11.04 12.48 -10.66
C HIS A 516 11.87 11.72 -9.61
N ALA A 517 12.32 10.50 -9.94
CA ALA A 517 13.26 9.73 -9.13
C ALA A 517 14.27 9.02 -10.04
N PRO A 518 15.55 9.50 -10.08
CA PRO A 518 16.53 9.08 -11.06
C PRO A 518 17.28 7.79 -10.65
N HIS A 519 16.58 6.79 -10.14
CA HIS A 519 17.04 5.44 -9.81
C HIS A 519 16.05 4.42 -10.37
N PRO A 520 16.40 3.14 -10.50
CA PRO A 520 15.47 2.11 -10.98
C PRO A 520 14.20 2.05 -10.14
N TRP A 521 13.04 2.11 -10.79
CA TRP A 521 11.75 1.99 -10.12
C TRP A 521 11.29 0.54 -10.01
N ILE A 522 10.59 0.22 -8.92
CA ILE A 522 9.91 -1.08 -8.79
C ILE A 522 8.80 -1.20 -9.84
N LEU A 523 8.12 -0.11 -10.19
CA LEU A 523 7.14 -0.10 -11.29
C LEU A 523 7.79 -0.44 -12.64
N SER A 524 9.04 -0.01 -12.90
CA SER A 524 9.76 -0.39 -14.12
C SER A 524 10.03 -1.88 -14.19
N LEU A 525 10.41 -2.50 -13.06
CA LEU A 525 10.56 -3.95 -12.97
C LEU A 525 9.24 -4.69 -13.26
N CYS A 526 8.13 -4.17 -12.75
CA CYS A 526 6.79 -4.68 -13.06
C CYS A 526 6.47 -4.57 -14.55
N ASN A 527 6.73 -3.41 -15.15
CA ASN A 527 6.52 -3.16 -16.57
C ASN A 527 7.34 -4.15 -17.43
N SER A 528 8.58 -4.42 -17.06
CA SER A 528 9.44 -5.39 -17.73
C SER A 528 8.88 -6.81 -17.69
N MET A 529 8.36 -7.24 -16.54
CA MET A 529 7.68 -8.54 -16.40
C MET A 529 6.48 -8.64 -17.33
N LEU A 530 5.63 -7.62 -17.35
CA LEU A 530 4.39 -7.58 -18.15
C LEU A 530 4.67 -7.41 -19.65
N ALA A 531 5.74 -6.70 -20.03
CA ALA A 531 6.17 -6.53 -21.41
C ALA A 531 6.83 -7.77 -22.02
N GLY A 532 7.06 -8.83 -21.22
CA GLY A 532 7.63 -10.10 -21.70
C GLY A 532 9.13 -10.27 -21.44
N PHE A 533 9.79 -9.34 -20.76
CA PHE A 533 11.21 -9.45 -20.32
C PHE A 533 11.33 -10.19 -18.98
N LYS A 534 10.41 -11.11 -18.73
CA LYS A 534 10.21 -11.78 -17.44
C LYS A 534 11.44 -12.50 -16.91
N ASP A 535 12.24 -13.15 -17.76
CA ASP A 535 13.40 -13.94 -17.30
C ASP A 535 14.45 -13.04 -16.65
N ASN A 536 14.76 -11.89 -17.25
CA ASN A 536 15.68 -10.91 -16.68
C ASN A 536 15.10 -10.27 -15.41
N ALA A 537 13.87 -9.84 -15.47
CA ALA A 537 13.18 -9.19 -14.34
C ALA A 537 13.05 -10.13 -13.12
N LEU A 538 12.78 -11.42 -13.33
CA LEU A 538 12.74 -12.42 -12.25
C LEU A 538 14.13 -12.70 -11.65
N GLU A 539 15.20 -12.63 -12.45
CA GLU A 539 16.57 -12.73 -11.93
C GLU A 539 16.94 -11.54 -11.04
N GLU A 540 16.49 -10.33 -11.39
CA GLU A 540 16.73 -9.11 -10.62
C GLU A 540 16.12 -9.16 -9.21
N LEU A 541 15.02 -9.90 -9.01
CA LEU A 541 14.40 -10.10 -7.70
C LEU A 541 15.38 -10.65 -6.64
N LYS A 542 16.43 -11.34 -7.03
CA LYS A 542 17.45 -11.87 -6.11
C LYS A 542 18.27 -10.77 -5.45
N TYR A 543 18.41 -9.62 -6.10
CA TYR A 543 19.16 -8.46 -5.62
C TYR A 543 18.26 -7.44 -4.91
N LEU A 544 16.95 -7.61 -5.03
CA LEU A 544 15.96 -6.63 -4.59
C LEU A 544 15.77 -6.69 -3.08
N LYS A 545 16.29 -5.70 -2.36
CA LYS A 545 16.09 -5.56 -0.91
C LYS A 545 14.93 -4.63 -0.56
N MET A 546 14.70 -3.61 -1.41
CA MET A 546 13.66 -2.60 -1.21
C MET A 546 13.73 -1.96 0.20
N ASP A 547 12.62 -1.56 0.76
CA ASP A 547 12.49 -1.13 2.14
C ASP A 547 12.30 -2.35 3.06
N ASN A 548 13.41 -3.04 3.35
CA ASN A 548 13.40 -4.29 4.14
C ASN A 548 12.39 -5.35 3.63
N GLY A 549 12.32 -5.50 2.30
CA GLY A 549 11.42 -6.44 1.62
C GLY A 549 10.02 -5.89 1.30
N ILE A 550 9.73 -4.65 1.68
CA ILE A 550 8.51 -3.93 1.34
C ILE A 550 8.75 -3.07 0.09
N ALA A 551 7.82 -3.05 -0.83
CA ALA A 551 7.91 -2.24 -2.04
C ALA A 551 8.08 -0.75 -1.71
N CYS A 552 8.93 -0.11 -2.50
CA CYS A 552 9.23 1.31 -2.47
C CYS A 552 9.12 1.85 -3.89
N GLU A 553 9.31 3.14 -4.07
CA GLU A 553 9.28 3.77 -5.39
C GLU A 553 10.49 3.38 -6.21
N SER A 554 11.69 3.71 -5.74
CA SER A 554 12.93 3.39 -6.43
C SER A 554 13.99 2.76 -5.51
N VAL A 555 14.96 2.10 -6.14
CA VAL A 555 16.04 1.39 -5.46
C VAL A 555 17.41 1.74 -6.07
N ASP A 556 18.46 1.61 -5.28
CA ASP A 556 19.83 1.68 -5.78
C ASP A 556 20.12 0.51 -6.73
N GLU A 557 20.60 0.81 -7.90
CA GLU A 557 20.80 -0.12 -9.03
C GLU A 557 21.77 -1.28 -8.74
N ASN A 558 22.64 -1.14 -7.73
CA ASN A 558 23.67 -2.14 -7.38
C ASN A 558 23.30 -2.91 -6.11
N THR A 559 22.74 -2.22 -5.10
CA THR A 559 22.44 -2.83 -3.80
C THR A 559 21.02 -3.32 -3.67
N GLY A 560 20.09 -2.77 -4.47
CA GLY A 560 18.65 -3.04 -4.41
C GLY A 560 17.96 -2.47 -3.17
N GLU A 561 18.64 -1.64 -2.37
CA GLU A 561 18.06 -0.95 -1.21
C GLU A 561 17.24 0.26 -1.66
N SER A 562 16.18 0.59 -0.92
CA SER A 562 15.32 1.74 -1.22
C SER A 562 16.11 3.04 -1.28
N THR A 563 15.82 3.88 -2.28
CA THR A 563 16.36 5.24 -2.44
C THR A 563 15.30 6.30 -2.24
N THR A 564 14.06 6.04 -2.69
CA THR A 564 12.92 6.95 -2.52
C THR A 564 11.63 6.16 -2.26
N GLY A 565 10.65 6.82 -1.64
CA GLY A 565 9.29 6.33 -1.50
C GLY A 565 9.17 5.02 -0.70
N ASP A 566 9.79 4.96 0.49
CA ASP A 566 9.63 3.81 1.39
C ASP A 566 8.17 3.48 1.66
N ALA A 567 7.86 2.19 1.80
CA ALA A 567 6.53 1.69 2.17
C ALA A 567 5.40 2.07 1.19
N PHE A 568 5.62 1.88 -0.12
CA PHE A 568 4.68 2.19 -1.18
C PHE A 568 3.67 1.04 -1.42
N ALA A 569 2.49 1.13 -0.81
CA ALA A 569 1.57 0.00 -0.73
C ALA A 569 0.86 -0.34 -2.05
N THR A 570 0.53 0.65 -2.88
CA THR A 570 -0.10 0.40 -4.19
C THR A 570 0.90 -0.22 -5.18
N CYS A 571 2.16 0.21 -5.14
CA CYS A 571 3.25 -0.42 -5.89
C CYS A 571 3.47 -1.89 -5.46
N ALA A 572 3.33 -2.21 -4.16
CA ALA A 572 3.39 -3.59 -3.68
C ALA A 572 2.33 -4.48 -4.35
N GLY A 573 1.13 -3.93 -4.59
CA GLY A 573 0.09 -4.60 -5.36
C GLY A 573 0.50 -4.87 -6.79
N PHE A 574 1.01 -3.86 -7.49
CA PHE A 574 1.44 -4.03 -8.88
C PHE A 574 2.60 -5.03 -9.02
N LEU A 575 3.54 -5.03 -8.07
CA LEU A 575 4.62 -6.02 -8.01
C LEU A 575 4.06 -7.44 -7.89
N CYS A 576 3.08 -7.66 -7.03
CA CYS A 576 2.44 -8.97 -6.88
C CYS A 576 1.74 -9.41 -8.17
N HIS A 577 1.01 -8.51 -8.82
CA HIS A 577 0.33 -8.78 -10.09
C HIS A 577 1.33 -9.16 -11.19
N ALA A 578 2.35 -8.35 -11.39
CA ALA A 578 3.37 -8.58 -12.40
C ALA A 578 4.13 -9.90 -12.16
N MET A 579 4.52 -10.20 -10.91
CA MET A 579 5.16 -11.46 -10.55
C MET A 579 4.26 -12.68 -10.83
N LEU A 580 2.97 -12.56 -10.54
CA LEU A 580 2.03 -13.67 -10.76
C LEU A 580 1.91 -14.01 -12.24
N ILE A 581 1.74 -12.99 -13.10
CA ILE A 581 1.70 -13.14 -14.56
C ILE A 581 3.04 -13.68 -15.10
N ALA A 582 4.16 -13.12 -14.66
CA ALA A 582 5.48 -13.55 -15.14
C ALA A 582 5.79 -15.02 -14.83
N ILE A 583 5.35 -15.52 -13.66
CA ILE A 583 5.66 -16.88 -13.20
C ILE A 583 4.63 -17.90 -13.68
N ARG A 584 3.35 -17.58 -13.66
CA ARG A 584 2.27 -18.53 -13.98
C ARG A 584 1.70 -18.41 -15.39
N GLY A 585 1.98 -17.30 -16.08
CA GLY A 585 1.29 -16.92 -17.31
C GLY A 585 0.01 -16.13 -17.01
N ASP A 586 -0.51 -15.49 -18.05
CA ASP A 586 -1.81 -14.83 -17.98
C ASP A 586 -2.90 -15.92 -18.06
N ASP A 587 -3.79 -16.00 -17.06
CA ASP A 587 -4.92 -16.96 -17.05
C ASP A 587 -5.92 -16.72 -18.23
N ASN A 588 -5.65 -15.72 -19.06
CA ASN A 588 -6.42 -15.37 -20.26
C ASN A 588 -5.79 -15.84 -21.58
N GLU A 589 -4.66 -16.58 -21.57
CA GLU A 589 -4.08 -17.21 -22.79
C GLU A 589 -4.63 -18.61 -23.03
#